data_99081e073334a194ff7a803186809f18
#
_entry.id   99081e073334a194ff7a803186809f18
#
_cell.length_a   1.000
_cell.length_b   1.000
_cell.length_c   1.000
_cell.angle_alpha   90.00
_cell.angle_beta   90.00
_cell.angle_gamma   90.00
#
_symmetry.space_group_name_H-M   'P 1'
#
loop_
_entity.id
_entity.type
_entity.pdbx_description
1 polymer ?
#
loop_
_entity_poly.entity_id
_entity_poly.type
_entity_poly.pdbx_seq_one_letter_code
_entity_poly.pdbx_strand_id
1 'polypeptide(L)'
;INNLQLTLINGCKISLKGGDRPETMRGVSLKFLVLDEYADIKPHVWEQVLRPALADRKGKAFFIGTPMGRNHFFDLFNYACTSDDPTYSGYHFTSFDNPLLDPEEINIARKSMSSYAFRQEFEASFEALGSEIFQENWVEFAEEPKDGDYYIAVDLAGFADVAHMNTGKAKKLDQTSIAI
;
A
#
# COMPACT_ATOMS: atom_id res chain seq x y z
N ILE A 1 10.02 26.88 11.28
CA ILE A 1 9.16 25.67 11.02
C ILE A 1 8.20 25.62 12.18
N ASN A 2 6.93 25.94 11.94
CA ASN A 2 5.89 25.83 12.96
C ASN A 2 5.70 24.34 13.28
N ASN A 3 6.11 23.94 14.48
CA ASN A 3 5.79 22.60 14.97
C ASN A 3 4.31 22.59 15.31
N LEU A 4 3.50 21.88 14.51
CA LEU A 4 2.11 21.60 14.84
C LEU A 4 2.09 20.60 16.01
N GLN A 5 2.02 21.15 17.22
CA GLN A 5 2.06 20.37 18.45
C GLN A 5 1.00 20.88 19.44
N LEU A 6 0.26 19.94 20.00
CA LEU A 6 -0.67 20.17 21.09
C LEU A 6 -0.11 19.52 22.37
N THR A 7 -0.14 20.25 23.47
CA THR A 7 0.18 19.71 24.79
C THR A 7 -1.11 19.61 25.61
N LEU A 8 -1.42 18.41 26.06
CA LEU A 8 -2.60 18.15 26.90
C LEU A 8 -2.31 18.52 28.36
N ILE A 9 -3.37 18.68 29.15
CA ILE A 9 -3.29 19.05 30.58
C ILE A 9 -2.47 18.05 31.42
N ASN A 10 -2.42 16.79 31.01
CA ASN A 10 -1.65 15.73 31.63
C ASN A 10 -0.17 15.69 31.18
N GLY A 11 0.27 16.68 30.40
CA GLY A 11 1.62 16.75 29.87
C GLY A 11 1.88 15.91 28.61
N CYS A 12 0.89 15.14 28.10
CA CYS A 12 1.04 14.42 26.86
C CYS A 12 1.13 15.39 25.67
N LYS A 13 1.99 15.04 24.71
CA LYS A 13 2.20 15.83 23.50
C LYS A 13 1.70 15.07 22.28
N ILE A 14 0.90 15.72 21.47
CA ILE A 14 0.46 15.26 20.16
C ILE A 14 1.15 16.14 19.13
N SER A 15 1.85 15.53 18.18
CA SER A 15 2.57 16.26 17.14
C SER A 15 2.16 15.77 15.77
N LEU A 16 1.87 16.68 14.84
CA LEU A 16 1.67 16.37 13.43
C LEU A 16 2.97 16.55 12.69
N LYS A 17 3.31 15.56 11.85
CA LYS A 17 4.55 15.52 11.07
C LYS A 17 4.27 15.06 9.66
N GLY A 18 4.91 15.65 8.67
CA GLY A 18 4.87 15.16 7.29
C GLY A 18 5.79 13.95 7.11
N GLY A 19 5.32 12.96 6.37
CA GLY A 19 6.09 11.77 6.02
C GLY A 19 7.22 12.00 5.00
N ASP A 20 7.27 13.20 4.40
CA ASP A 20 8.26 13.61 3.40
C ASP A 20 9.67 13.84 3.99
N ARG A 21 9.75 14.11 5.32
CA ARG A 21 11.00 14.38 6.04
C ARG A 21 11.17 13.48 7.25
N PRO A 22 11.38 12.17 7.03
CA PRO A 22 11.45 11.19 8.12
C PRO A 22 12.58 11.46 9.12
N GLU A 23 13.65 12.15 8.72
CA GLU A 23 14.78 12.50 9.58
C GLU A 23 14.34 13.37 10.77
N THR A 24 13.30 14.19 10.60
CA THR A 24 12.76 15.05 11.68
C THR A 24 12.02 14.25 12.76
N MET A 25 11.76 12.99 12.51
CA MET A 25 11.08 12.07 13.42
C MET A 25 12.04 11.10 14.13
N ARG A 26 13.36 11.21 13.86
CA ARG A 26 14.37 10.42 14.58
C ARG A 26 14.60 10.94 16.00
N GLY A 27 15.00 10.05 16.89
CA GLY A 27 15.35 10.40 18.28
C GLY A 27 14.15 10.73 19.18
N VAL A 28 12.94 10.40 18.74
CA VAL A 28 11.74 10.50 19.59
C VAL A 28 11.36 9.13 20.13
N SER A 29 10.71 9.13 21.30
CA SER A 29 10.17 7.92 21.92
C SER A 29 8.65 8.02 21.91
N LEU A 30 7.97 7.15 21.16
CA LEU A 30 6.55 7.22 20.90
C LEU A 30 5.78 6.17 21.71
N LYS A 31 4.64 6.57 22.28
CA LYS A 31 3.68 5.68 22.91
C LYS A 31 2.58 5.23 21.96
N PHE A 32 2.20 6.12 21.06
CA PHE A 32 1.18 5.87 20.05
C PHE A 32 1.53 6.65 18.77
N LEU A 33 1.26 6.05 17.64
CA LEU A 33 1.52 6.61 16.33
C LEU A 33 0.33 6.33 15.41
N VAL A 34 -0.08 7.32 14.64
CA VAL A 34 -1.01 7.16 13.53
C VAL A 34 -0.27 7.50 12.25
N LEU A 35 -0.29 6.60 11.30
CA LEU A 35 0.18 6.82 9.93
C LEU A 35 -1.05 6.94 9.04
N ASP A 36 -1.35 8.17 8.69
CA ASP A 36 -2.44 8.51 7.79
C ASP A 36 -1.96 8.44 6.34
N GLU A 37 -2.81 8.00 5.44
CA GLU A 37 -2.49 7.72 4.03
C GLU A 37 -1.23 6.85 3.88
N TYR A 38 -1.20 5.74 4.63
CA TYR A 38 -0.01 4.89 4.71
C TYR A 38 0.43 4.33 3.36
N ALA A 39 -0.48 4.16 2.41
CA ALA A 39 -0.16 3.73 1.05
C ALA A 39 0.84 4.67 0.34
N ASP A 40 0.83 5.97 0.66
CA ASP A 40 1.71 6.99 0.09
C ASP A 40 3.02 7.15 0.86
N ILE A 41 3.09 6.67 2.09
CA ILE A 41 4.30 6.75 2.92
C ILE A 41 5.32 5.73 2.42
N LYS A 42 6.56 6.16 2.20
CA LYS A 42 7.63 5.25 1.77
C LYS A 42 7.92 4.20 2.85
N PRO A 43 8.07 2.91 2.52
CA PRO A 43 8.26 1.81 3.48
C PRO A 43 9.37 2.04 4.50
N HIS A 44 10.51 2.61 4.08
CA HIS A 44 11.64 2.86 4.98
C HIS A 44 11.34 3.83 6.13
N VAL A 45 10.32 4.70 5.97
CA VAL A 45 9.88 5.62 7.02
C VAL A 45 9.36 4.83 8.22
N TRP A 46 8.55 3.81 7.95
CA TRP A 46 8.09 2.91 8.98
C TRP A 46 9.24 2.06 9.54
N GLU A 47 9.92 1.34 8.69
CA GLU A 47 10.89 0.31 9.10
C GLU A 47 12.09 0.88 9.83
N GLN A 48 12.64 2.00 9.34
CA GLN A 48 13.93 2.53 9.80
C GLN A 48 13.80 3.70 10.78
N VAL A 49 12.63 4.32 10.87
CA VAL A 49 12.44 5.53 11.69
C VAL A 49 11.37 5.34 12.75
N LEU A 50 10.15 4.99 12.36
CA LEU A 50 9.00 5.03 13.26
C LEU A 50 8.87 3.75 14.11
N ARG A 51 9.12 2.59 13.51
CA ARG A 51 9.07 1.32 14.25
C ARG A 51 10.09 1.27 15.40
N PRO A 52 11.36 1.70 15.22
CA PRO A 52 12.30 1.84 16.33
C PRO A 52 11.85 2.83 17.40
N ALA A 53 11.25 3.97 17.01
CA ALA A 53 10.77 4.98 17.97
C ALA A 53 9.64 4.50 18.89
N LEU A 54 8.92 3.43 18.52
CA LEU A 54 7.90 2.79 19.37
C LEU A 54 8.49 1.77 20.36
N ALA A 55 9.69 1.26 20.08
CA ALA A 55 10.27 0.13 20.83
C ALA A 55 10.48 0.46 22.31
N ASP A 56 11.02 1.65 22.63
CA ASP A 56 11.34 2.06 24.01
C ASP A 56 10.12 2.04 24.94
N ARG A 57 8.95 2.36 24.41
CA ARG A 57 7.72 2.47 25.20
C ARG A 57 6.73 1.35 24.97
N LYS A 58 7.10 0.33 24.19
CA LYS A 58 6.17 -0.69 23.70
C LYS A 58 4.92 -0.03 23.14
N GLY A 59 5.16 0.98 22.30
CA GLY A 59 4.12 1.82 21.71
C GLY A 59 3.33 1.06 20.66
N LYS A 60 2.17 1.59 20.31
CA LYS A 60 1.26 1.04 19.29
C LYS A 60 1.26 1.93 18.07
N ALA A 61 1.06 1.33 16.90
CA ALA A 61 0.85 2.03 15.64
C ALA A 61 -0.54 1.72 15.07
N PHE A 62 -1.11 2.71 14.42
CA PHE A 62 -2.34 2.61 13.67
C PHE A 62 -2.08 3.09 12.25
N PHE A 63 -2.34 2.24 11.28
CA PHE A 63 -2.15 2.50 9.87
C PHE A 63 -3.51 2.67 9.23
N ILE A 64 -3.75 3.80 8.61
CA ILE A 64 -5.00 4.11 7.91
C ILE A 64 -4.71 4.68 6.54
N GLY A 65 -5.65 4.57 5.64
CA GLY A 65 -5.58 5.11 4.29
C GLY A 65 -6.44 4.34 3.31
N THR A 66 -6.56 4.89 2.12
CA THR A 66 -7.18 4.22 0.99
C THR A 66 -6.19 3.24 0.35
N PRO A 67 -6.62 2.05 -0.05
CA PRO A 67 -5.78 1.13 -0.81
C PRO A 67 -5.20 1.76 -2.08
N MET A 68 -3.97 1.42 -2.41
CA MET A 68 -3.32 1.85 -3.65
C MET A 68 -2.62 0.66 -4.30
N GLY A 69 -3.39 -0.20 -4.96
CA GLY A 69 -2.88 -1.44 -5.53
C GLY A 69 -2.25 -2.37 -4.47
N ARG A 70 -1.47 -3.35 -4.92
CA ARG A 70 -0.77 -4.31 -4.04
C ARG A 70 0.61 -3.78 -3.66
N ASN A 71 0.65 -2.80 -2.77
CA ASN A 71 1.87 -2.19 -2.24
C ASN A 71 2.15 -2.68 -0.79
N HIS A 72 3.10 -2.05 -0.11
CA HIS A 72 3.46 -2.36 1.28
C HIS A 72 2.30 -2.22 2.27
N PHE A 73 1.27 -1.40 1.97
CA PHE A 73 0.07 -1.32 2.80
C PHE A 73 -0.80 -2.57 2.64
N PHE A 74 -0.91 -3.08 1.40
CA PHE A 74 -1.55 -4.37 1.15
C PHE A 74 -0.85 -5.50 1.90
N ASP A 75 0.49 -5.57 1.83
CA ASP A 75 1.27 -6.62 2.49
C ASP A 75 1.04 -6.59 4.01
N LEU A 76 1.06 -5.40 4.61
CA LEU A 76 0.80 -5.22 6.04
C LEU A 76 -0.64 -5.60 6.42
N PHE A 77 -1.62 -5.18 5.63
CA PHE A 77 -3.03 -5.51 5.84
C PHE A 77 -3.26 -7.02 5.73
N ASN A 78 -2.73 -7.64 4.67
CA ASN A 78 -2.83 -9.08 4.46
C ASN A 78 -2.20 -9.85 5.64
N TYR A 79 -1.00 -9.45 6.08
CA TYR A 79 -0.37 -10.03 7.26
C TYR A 79 -1.26 -9.90 8.51
N ALA A 80 -1.82 -8.72 8.75
CA ALA A 80 -2.69 -8.46 9.90
C ALA A 80 -3.98 -9.29 9.89
N CYS A 81 -4.49 -9.67 8.71
CA CYS A 81 -5.71 -10.46 8.56
C CYS A 81 -5.47 -11.97 8.53
N THR A 82 -4.28 -12.43 8.08
CA THR A 82 -4.02 -13.86 7.83
C THR A 82 -3.05 -14.51 8.81
N SER A 83 -2.25 -13.71 9.54
CA SER A 83 -1.30 -14.25 10.51
C SER A 83 -1.97 -14.59 11.84
N ASP A 84 -1.40 -15.56 12.56
CA ASP A 84 -1.79 -15.89 13.94
C ASP A 84 -1.16 -14.96 14.98
N ASP A 85 -0.51 -13.86 14.55
CA ASP A 85 0.12 -12.90 15.45
C ASP A 85 -0.93 -12.03 16.15
N PRO A 86 -1.19 -12.22 17.46
CA PRO A 86 -2.23 -11.47 18.18
C PRO A 86 -1.88 -9.99 18.37
N THR A 87 -0.69 -9.56 17.97
CA THR A 87 -0.28 -8.15 18.06
C THR A 87 -0.73 -7.32 16.86
N TYR A 88 -1.22 -7.99 15.80
CA TYR A 88 -1.77 -7.34 14.62
C TYR A 88 -3.28 -7.58 14.50
N SER A 89 -3.98 -6.59 13.97
CA SER A 89 -5.39 -6.69 13.64
C SER A 89 -5.68 -5.83 12.41
N GLY A 90 -6.33 -6.41 11.40
CA GLY A 90 -6.74 -5.72 10.19
C GLY A 90 -8.24 -5.43 10.20
N TYR A 91 -8.61 -4.26 9.72
CA TYR A 91 -10.01 -3.82 9.57
C TYR A 91 -10.20 -3.26 8.18
N HIS A 92 -11.32 -3.59 7.58
CA HIS A 92 -11.69 -3.10 6.25
C HIS A 92 -13.08 -2.49 6.32
N PHE A 93 -13.20 -1.28 5.80
CA PHE A 93 -14.46 -0.55 5.72
C PHE A 93 -14.61 0.05 4.32
N THR A 94 -15.81 0.06 3.83
CA THR A 94 -16.19 0.68 2.56
C THR A 94 -16.98 1.96 2.81
N SER A 95 -17.18 2.77 1.78
CA SER A 95 -18.06 3.93 1.87
C SER A 95 -19.50 3.56 2.20
N PHE A 96 -19.92 2.32 1.90
CA PHE A 96 -21.25 1.81 2.23
C PHE A 96 -21.46 1.57 3.74
N ASP A 97 -20.36 1.39 4.48
CA ASP A 97 -20.41 1.22 5.94
C ASP A 97 -20.55 2.56 6.68
N ASN A 98 -20.47 3.68 5.97
CA ASN A 98 -20.61 5.01 6.56
C ASN A 98 -22.09 5.45 6.55
N PRO A 99 -22.76 5.46 7.72
CA PRO A 99 -24.19 5.80 7.79
C PRO A 99 -24.49 7.29 7.52
N LEU A 100 -23.45 8.14 7.45
CA LEU A 100 -23.61 9.57 7.18
C LEU A 100 -23.49 9.91 5.70
N LEU A 101 -23.04 8.95 4.87
CA LEU A 101 -22.88 9.14 3.44
C LEU A 101 -24.19 8.76 2.73
N ASP A 102 -24.67 9.68 1.89
CA ASP A 102 -25.88 9.42 1.09
C ASP A 102 -25.60 8.32 0.04
N PRO A 103 -26.38 7.23 0.03
CA PRO A 103 -26.24 6.18 -0.96
C PRO A 103 -26.40 6.66 -2.41
N GLU A 104 -27.17 7.75 -2.64
CA GLU A 104 -27.34 8.36 -3.96
C GLU A 104 -26.01 8.94 -4.46
N GLU A 105 -25.25 9.61 -3.59
CA GLU A 105 -23.91 10.14 -3.94
C GLU A 105 -22.95 9.03 -4.33
N ILE A 106 -22.98 7.88 -3.65
CA ILE A 106 -22.18 6.72 -4.02
C ILE A 106 -22.57 6.20 -5.41
N ASN A 107 -23.86 6.16 -5.72
CA ASN A 107 -24.34 5.74 -7.03
C ASN A 107 -23.98 6.72 -8.15
N ILE A 108 -23.96 8.01 -7.86
CA ILE A 108 -23.50 9.05 -8.79
C ILE A 108 -22.01 8.88 -9.07
N ALA A 109 -21.20 8.70 -8.03
CA ALA A 109 -19.77 8.45 -8.16
C ALA A 109 -19.49 7.19 -9.00
N ARG A 110 -20.24 6.10 -8.76
CA ARG A 110 -20.11 4.85 -9.54
C ARG A 110 -20.34 5.05 -11.03
N LYS A 111 -21.24 5.95 -11.42
CA LYS A 111 -21.56 6.25 -12.84
C LYS A 111 -20.52 7.17 -13.48
N SER A 112 -19.84 8.00 -12.70
CA SER A 112 -18.93 9.04 -13.20
C SER A 112 -17.45 8.65 -13.15
N MET A 113 -17.09 7.62 -12.38
CA MET A 113 -15.72 7.14 -12.21
C MET A 113 -15.47 5.88 -13.03
N SER A 114 -14.18 5.60 -13.30
CA SER A 114 -13.81 4.27 -13.78
C SER A 114 -14.11 3.21 -12.72
N SER A 115 -14.44 2.00 -13.13
CA SER A 115 -14.73 0.91 -12.19
C SER A 115 -13.56 0.63 -11.24
N TYR A 116 -12.32 0.76 -11.72
CA TYR A 116 -11.13 0.64 -10.90
C TYR A 116 -11.08 1.72 -9.80
N ALA A 117 -11.18 3.00 -10.19
CA ALA A 117 -11.13 4.10 -9.23
C ALA A 117 -12.28 4.01 -8.22
N PHE A 118 -13.47 3.61 -8.67
CA PHE A 118 -14.61 3.41 -7.76
C PHE A 118 -14.34 2.31 -6.74
N ARG A 119 -13.83 1.15 -7.17
CA ARG A 119 -13.50 0.06 -6.24
C ARG A 119 -12.41 0.45 -5.26
N GLN A 120 -11.39 1.18 -5.73
CA GLN A 120 -10.33 1.67 -4.85
C GLN A 120 -10.85 2.64 -3.80
N GLU A 121 -11.56 3.70 -4.22
CA GLU A 121 -11.93 4.82 -3.34
C GLU A 121 -13.18 4.57 -2.49
N PHE A 122 -14.16 3.82 -3.02
CA PHE A 122 -15.42 3.58 -2.34
C PHE A 122 -15.56 2.19 -1.74
N GLU A 123 -14.92 1.20 -2.35
CA GLU A 123 -14.96 -0.18 -1.85
C GLU A 123 -13.67 -0.58 -1.13
N ALA A 124 -12.70 0.33 -1.00
CA ALA A 124 -11.40 0.13 -0.37
C ALA A 124 -10.66 -1.12 -0.89
N SER A 125 -10.73 -1.34 -2.22
CA SER A 125 -10.14 -2.51 -2.86
C SER A 125 -8.65 -2.34 -3.14
N PHE A 126 -7.84 -3.35 -2.83
CA PHE A 126 -6.41 -3.42 -3.14
C PHE A 126 -6.12 -3.93 -4.56
N GLU A 127 -6.98 -3.66 -5.51
CA GLU A 127 -6.74 -4.07 -6.90
C GLU A 127 -5.51 -3.37 -7.49
N ALA A 128 -4.72 -4.09 -8.28
CA ALA A 128 -3.58 -3.51 -8.99
C ALA A 128 -4.02 -2.93 -10.33
N LEU A 129 -3.60 -1.70 -10.63
CA LEU A 129 -3.69 -1.12 -11.98
C LEU A 129 -2.86 -2.00 -12.94
N GLY A 130 -3.48 -2.53 -13.97
CA GLY A 130 -2.78 -3.30 -14.99
C GLY A 130 -2.95 -4.82 -14.91
N SER A 131 -3.58 -5.37 -13.87
CA SER A 131 -4.01 -6.78 -13.86
C SER A 131 -5.25 -7.02 -14.73
N GLU A 132 -5.81 -5.94 -15.34
CA GLU A 132 -7.08 -6.01 -16.08
C GLU A 132 -6.95 -6.38 -17.56
N ILE A 133 -5.74 -6.48 -18.12
CA ILE A 133 -5.58 -6.97 -19.50
C ILE A 133 -5.96 -8.44 -19.58
N PHE A 134 -5.66 -9.21 -18.52
CA PHE A 134 -6.08 -10.58 -18.37
C PHE A 134 -6.73 -10.75 -17.00
N GLN A 135 -8.02 -11.04 -16.96
CA GLN A 135 -8.70 -11.38 -15.70
C GLN A 135 -8.33 -12.80 -15.29
N GLU A 136 -8.14 -13.01 -13.98
CA GLU A 136 -7.74 -14.30 -13.43
C GLU A 136 -8.73 -15.42 -13.81
N ASN A 137 -10.02 -15.09 -13.95
CA ASN A 137 -11.07 -16.00 -14.40
C ASN A 137 -11.05 -16.32 -15.91
N TRP A 138 -10.16 -15.67 -16.68
CA TRP A 138 -9.93 -16.00 -18.10
C TRP A 138 -8.80 -17.02 -18.27
N VAL A 139 -8.05 -17.31 -17.19
CA VAL A 139 -6.97 -18.27 -17.23
C VAL A 139 -7.54 -19.66 -16.98
N GLU A 140 -7.51 -20.49 -17.99
CA GLU A 140 -7.84 -21.91 -17.89
C GLU A 140 -6.54 -22.74 -17.89
N PHE A 141 -6.43 -23.64 -16.93
CA PHE A 141 -5.35 -24.62 -16.91
C PHE A 141 -5.82 -25.84 -17.69
N ALA A 142 -5.16 -26.13 -18.79
CA ALA A 142 -5.41 -27.31 -19.61
C ALA A 142 -4.23 -28.29 -19.52
N GLU A 143 -4.47 -29.55 -19.85
CA GLU A 143 -3.38 -30.51 -20.02
C GLU A 143 -2.53 -30.12 -21.24
N GLU A 144 -1.24 -30.35 -21.14
CA GLU A 144 -0.31 -30.10 -22.23
C GLU A 144 -0.71 -30.91 -23.48
N PRO A 145 -0.88 -30.27 -24.65
CA PRO A 145 -1.22 -30.99 -25.87
C PRO A 145 -0.08 -31.92 -26.25
N LYS A 146 -0.40 -33.17 -26.57
CA LYS A 146 0.59 -34.22 -26.89
C LYS A 146 1.19 -34.09 -28.28
N ASP A 147 0.52 -33.37 -29.19
CA ASP A 147 0.96 -33.14 -30.57
C ASP A 147 0.63 -31.70 -30.96
N GLY A 148 1.59 -31.02 -31.60
CA GLY A 148 1.45 -29.65 -32.11
C GLY A 148 2.76 -28.89 -32.22
N ASP A 149 2.70 -27.71 -32.80
CA ASP A 149 3.83 -26.77 -32.83
C ASP A 149 3.80 -25.91 -31.58
N TYR A 150 4.94 -25.77 -30.90
CA TYR A 150 5.10 -24.95 -29.73
C TYR A 150 5.70 -23.59 -30.10
N TYR A 151 5.12 -22.52 -29.57
CA TYR A 151 5.61 -21.16 -29.72
C TYR A 151 6.03 -20.63 -28.36
N ILE A 152 7.25 -20.13 -28.27
CA ILE A 152 7.77 -19.52 -27.05
C ILE A 152 7.80 -18.02 -27.25
N ALA A 153 7.09 -17.28 -26.40
CA ALA A 153 7.19 -15.83 -26.30
C ALA A 153 8.01 -15.47 -25.06
N VAL A 154 9.03 -14.62 -25.24
CA VAL A 154 9.88 -14.15 -24.14
C VAL A 154 9.83 -12.64 -24.11
N ASP A 155 9.35 -12.09 -23.01
CA ASP A 155 9.47 -10.66 -22.68
C ASP A 155 10.66 -10.49 -21.74
N LEU A 156 11.73 -9.90 -22.27
CA LEU A 156 12.96 -9.69 -21.52
C LEU A 156 12.87 -8.42 -20.68
N ALA A 157 13.13 -8.51 -19.39
CA ALA A 157 13.30 -7.36 -18.54
C ALA A 157 14.34 -6.40 -19.12
N GLY A 158 14.00 -5.11 -19.17
CA GLY A 158 14.91 -4.10 -19.69
C GLY A 158 16.21 -4.05 -18.90
N PHE A 159 17.34 -4.22 -19.58
CA PHE A 159 18.65 -4.02 -18.98
C PHE A 159 18.85 -2.54 -18.68
N ALA A 160 19.15 -2.21 -17.42
CA ALA A 160 19.59 -0.86 -17.10
C ALA A 160 20.96 -0.63 -17.73
N ASP A 161 21.08 0.39 -18.58
CA ASP A 161 22.36 0.79 -19.14
C ASP A 161 23.31 1.14 -17.99
N VAL A 162 24.46 0.49 -17.91
CA VAL A 162 25.47 0.67 -16.85
C VAL A 162 25.90 2.15 -16.72
N ALA A 163 25.78 2.93 -17.80
CA ALA A 163 26.06 4.35 -17.84
C ALA A 163 25.12 5.20 -16.95
N HIS A 164 23.95 4.72 -16.57
CA HIS A 164 22.98 5.45 -15.74
C HIS A 164 23.00 5.07 -14.25
N MET A 165 23.78 4.09 -13.84
CA MET A 165 23.91 3.70 -12.43
C MET A 165 24.50 4.79 -11.52
N ASN A 166 25.19 5.79 -12.10
CA ASN A 166 25.83 6.87 -11.34
C ASN A 166 24.91 8.06 -10.98
N THR A 167 23.63 8.03 -11.37
CA THR A 167 22.72 9.17 -11.15
C THR A 167 21.72 8.97 -10.01
N GLY A 168 21.85 7.93 -9.19
CA GLY A 168 21.06 7.73 -7.98
C GLY A 168 19.54 7.47 -8.21
N LYS A 169 19.09 7.37 -9.45
CA LYS A 169 17.72 6.96 -9.79
C LYS A 169 17.71 5.48 -10.19
N ALA A 170 17.48 4.61 -9.23
CA ALA A 170 17.18 3.21 -9.52
C ALA A 170 15.91 3.15 -10.39
N LYS A 171 16.05 2.85 -11.67
CA LYS A 171 14.91 2.51 -12.53
C LYS A 171 14.40 1.16 -12.04
N LYS A 172 13.11 1.06 -11.75
CA LYS A 172 12.46 -0.21 -11.42
C LYS A 172 12.68 -1.15 -12.60
N LEU A 173 13.43 -2.20 -12.41
CA LEU A 173 13.66 -3.22 -13.44
C LEU A 173 12.35 -3.98 -13.64
N ASP A 174 11.96 -4.16 -14.88
CA ASP A 174 10.84 -5.00 -15.25
C ASP A 174 11.18 -6.48 -15.02
N GLN A 175 10.17 -7.33 -14.86
CA GLN A 175 10.38 -8.75 -14.65
C GLN A 175 10.37 -9.47 -16.01
N THR A 176 11.33 -10.39 -16.21
CA THR A 176 11.34 -11.25 -17.38
C THR A 176 10.20 -12.27 -17.28
N SER A 177 9.36 -12.33 -18.30
CA SER A 177 8.27 -13.30 -18.43
C SER A 177 8.53 -14.23 -19.60
N ILE A 178 8.27 -15.51 -19.42
CA ILE A 178 8.37 -16.54 -20.46
C ILE A 178 7.01 -17.24 -20.54
N ALA A 179 6.44 -17.30 -21.73
CA ALA A 179 5.26 -18.10 -22.03
C ALA A 179 5.58 -19.12 -23.12
N ILE A 180 5.12 -20.36 -22.95
CA ILE A 180 5.29 -21.47 -23.88
C ILE A 180 3.94 -21.88 -24.42
#